data_caf7cd2e095f4ef3987188ad3dd148aa
#
_entry.id   caf7cd2e095f4ef3987188ad3dd148aa
#
_cell.length_a   1.000
_cell.length_b   1.000
_cell.length_c   1.000
_cell.angle_alpha   90.00
_cell.angle_beta   90.00
_cell.angle_gamma   90.00
#
_symmetry.space_group_name_H-M   'P 1'
#
loop_
_entity.id
_entity.type
_entity.pdbx_description
1 polymer ?
#
loop_
_entity_poly.entity_id
_entity_poly.type
_entity_poly.pdbx_seq_one_letter_code
_entity_poly.pdbx_strand_id
1 'polypeptide(L)'
;MKKLSFLIPVVAVPVVLLLMSYHAGSPGGRSGSPGDNGNTCTGCHTGTANTAFAWITTNVPTSGYVAGQTYTITATGTHQGVVRFGFELTVEDSQGNKVGTLQITDPTRTKLVNGNKAVTHTANGINPSGNSNSWSADWVAPTGVQGNIGIYAAFNAANGNGSTSGDVIYKSSTFIAPYIPPPPALVSIVPSEANQGESLQVTITGSNTNFTGSPEVSLVNSQLPLESINASGVTVISSTVLQAQFNIPALASPGLWDLWVDNLVLTESFTVNLISGTADPITAVTKVYPNPATDRIFIENVKGKEIRMFNLAGQNLLSELASSEKQTIDISNLQRGIYFVKINSGNSEEVRKLIIK
;
A
#
# COMPACT_ATOMS: atom_id res chain seq x y z
N MET A 1 -46.31 -16.55 85.29
CA MET A 1 -45.31 -15.96 84.31
C MET A 1 -45.68 -16.47 82.95
N LYS A 2 -46.34 -15.61 82.14
CA LYS A 2 -46.76 -15.91 80.76
C LYS A 2 -45.61 -15.59 79.83
N LYS A 3 -45.08 -16.59 79.09
CA LYS A 3 -44.11 -16.40 78.05
C LYS A 3 -44.83 -15.84 76.77
N LEU A 4 -44.52 -14.62 76.40
CA LEU A 4 -45.01 -13.98 75.19
C LEU A 4 -44.10 -14.43 74.05
N SER A 5 -44.60 -15.35 73.23
CA SER A 5 -43.89 -15.75 71.95
C SER A 5 -44.17 -14.70 70.93
N PHE A 6 -43.11 -13.97 70.53
CA PHE A 6 -43.13 -13.05 69.40
C PHE A 6 -42.98 -13.84 68.10
N LEU A 7 -44.06 -14.00 67.35
CA LEU A 7 -44.04 -14.48 65.99
C LEU A 7 -43.62 -13.32 65.10
N ILE A 8 -42.40 -13.38 64.56
CA ILE A 8 -41.95 -12.48 63.51
C ILE A 8 -42.56 -13.01 62.19
N PRO A 9 -43.42 -12.26 61.49
CA PRO A 9 -43.86 -12.64 60.20
C PRO A 9 -42.67 -12.52 59.23
N VAL A 10 -42.20 -13.64 58.70
CA VAL A 10 -41.29 -13.65 57.57
C VAL A 10 -42.09 -13.16 56.36
N VAL A 11 -41.96 -11.87 56.07
CA VAL A 11 -42.43 -11.31 54.80
C VAL A 11 -41.52 -11.87 53.74
N ALA A 12 -41.99 -12.94 53.09
CA ALA A 12 -41.40 -13.42 51.84
C ALA A 12 -41.68 -12.32 50.78
N VAL A 13 -40.73 -11.45 50.59
CA VAL A 13 -40.73 -10.58 49.42
C VAL A 13 -40.54 -11.52 48.24
N PRO A 14 -41.51 -11.67 47.31
CA PRO A 14 -41.25 -12.40 46.10
C PRO A 14 -40.20 -11.55 45.36
N VAL A 15 -39.01 -12.14 45.15
CA VAL A 15 -38.07 -11.67 44.17
C VAL A 15 -38.73 -11.93 42.83
N VAL A 16 -39.58 -10.99 42.40
CA VAL A 16 -40.03 -10.90 41.02
C VAL A 16 -38.74 -10.51 40.26
N LEU A 17 -38.04 -11.51 39.76
CA LEU A 17 -37.14 -11.32 38.64
C LEU A 17 -38.03 -10.76 37.53
N LEU A 18 -38.12 -9.42 37.48
CA LEU A 18 -38.57 -8.69 36.31
C LEU A 18 -37.62 -9.11 35.19
N LEU A 19 -38.00 -10.13 34.44
CA LEU A 19 -37.48 -10.39 33.11
C LEU A 19 -37.85 -9.17 32.26
N MET A 20 -37.10 -8.09 32.48
CA MET A 20 -37.25 -6.88 31.70
C MET A 20 -36.89 -7.24 30.27
N SER A 21 -37.92 -7.46 29.45
CA SER A 21 -37.75 -7.42 28.00
C SER A 21 -37.17 -6.04 27.68
N TYR A 22 -35.91 -6.02 27.27
CA TYR A 22 -35.21 -4.78 26.90
C TYR A 22 -35.72 -4.24 25.56
N HIS A 23 -37.03 -3.97 25.47
CA HIS A 23 -37.65 -3.38 24.27
C HIS A 23 -37.10 -1.98 23.95
N ALA A 24 -36.41 -1.36 24.89
CA ALA A 24 -35.75 -0.06 24.73
C ALA A 24 -34.25 -0.17 24.40
N GLY A 25 -33.78 -1.34 23.98
CA GLY A 25 -32.38 -1.57 23.57
C GLY A 25 -31.68 -2.69 24.29
N SER A 26 -30.61 -3.20 23.71
CA SER A 26 -29.72 -4.18 24.34
C SER A 26 -29.02 -3.58 25.59
N PRO A 27 -28.70 -4.40 26.61
CA PRO A 27 -27.90 -3.94 27.74
C PRO A 27 -26.43 -3.66 27.40
N GLY A 28 -25.98 -4.04 26.21
CA GLY A 28 -24.59 -3.98 25.77
C GLY A 28 -23.85 -5.32 25.88
N GLY A 29 -22.81 -5.50 25.05
CA GLY A 29 -22.01 -6.73 25.01
C GLY A 29 -22.75 -7.92 24.40
N ARG A 30 -23.63 -7.67 23.43
CA ARG A 30 -24.50 -8.68 22.80
C ARG A 30 -24.45 -8.66 21.27
N SER A 31 -23.40 -8.12 20.70
CA SER A 31 -23.23 -8.02 19.24
C SER A 31 -22.85 -9.32 18.54
N GLY A 32 -22.47 -10.36 19.29
CA GLY A 32 -21.94 -11.61 18.75
C GLY A 32 -20.48 -11.52 18.33
N SER A 33 -19.79 -10.44 18.66
CA SER A 33 -18.40 -10.19 18.35
C SER A 33 -17.42 -10.97 19.26
N PRO A 34 -16.15 -11.16 18.85
CA PRO A 34 -15.11 -11.72 19.71
C PRO A 34 -14.94 -10.96 21.03
N GLY A 35 -14.92 -9.61 21.00
CA GLY A 35 -14.79 -8.78 22.19
C GLY A 35 -16.00 -8.84 23.13
N ASP A 36 -17.14 -9.27 22.63
CA ASP A 36 -18.32 -9.59 23.44
C ASP A 36 -18.36 -11.09 23.81
N ASN A 37 -17.25 -11.84 23.65
CA ASN A 37 -17.16 -13.29 23.89
C ASN A 37 -18.16 -14.12 23.09
N GLY A 38 -18.56 -13.64 21.89
CA GLY A 38 -19.58 -14.28 21.06
C GLY A 38 -20.99 -14.16 21.59
N ASN A 39 -21.21 -13.40 22.66
CA ASN A 39 -22.54 -13.21 23.26
C ASN A 39 -23.47 -12.49 22.28
N THR A 40 -24.69 -13.02 22.15
CA THR A 40 -25.74 -12.46 21.29
C THR A 40 -27.00 -12.19 22.12
N CYS A 41 -28.08 -11.86 21.47
CA CYS A 41 -29.40 -11.73 22.10
C CYS A 41 -29.87 -13.02 22.77
N THR A 42 -29.24 -14.19 22.50
CA THR A 42 -29.52 -15.48 23.16
C THR A 42 -29.20 -15.48 24.67
N GLY A 43 -28.46 -14.48 25.15
CA GLY A 43 -28.23 -14.33 26.59
C GLY A 43 -29.51 -14.03 27.39
N CYS A 44 -30.57 -13.54 26.74
CA CYS A 44 -31.86 -13.28 27.35
C CYS A 44 -33.01 -13.95 26.59
N HIS A 45 -32.90 -14.16 25.28
CA HIS A 45 -33.89 -14.80 24.44
C HIS A 45 -33.56 -16.27 24.20
N THR A 46 -34.53 -17.16 24.21
CA THR A 46 -34.31 -18.59 24.05
C THR A 46 -33.92 -18.97 22.62
N GLY A 47 -33.12 -20.02 22.46
CA GLY A 47 -32.70 -20.53 21.15
C GLY A 47 -31.21 -20.35 20.86
N THR A 48 -30.86 -20.54 19.60
CA THR A 48 -29.48 -20.37 19.08
C THR A 48 -29.44 -19.25 18.06
N ALA A 49 -28.29 -18.58 17.93
CA ALA A 49 -28.12 -17.54 16.92
C ALA A 49 -27.81 -18.15 15.55
N ASN A 50 -28.64 -17.83 14.58
CA ASN A 50 -28.44 -18.17 13.17
C ASN A 50 -27.44 -17.20 12.54
N THR A 51 -26.62 -17.66 11.59
CA THR A 51 -25.75 -16.77 10.81
C THR A 51 -26.55 -16.18 9.66
N ALA A 52 -26.51 -14.85 9.55
CA ALA A 52 -27.10 -14.09 8.44
C ALA A 52 -25.98 -13.43 7.64
N PHE A 53 -26.06 -13.52 6.32
CA PHE A 53 -25.05 -12.95 5.43
C PHE A 53 -25.54 -11.62 4.83
N ALA A 54 -24.63 -10.67 4.66
CA ALA A 54 -24.89 -9.37 4.05
C ALA A 54 -25.94 -8.49 4.77
N TRP A 55 -26.16 -8.73 6.09
CA TRP A 55 -27.05 -7.89 6.90
C TRP A 55 -26.35 -6.63 7.43
N ILE A 56 -25.04 -6.56 7.24
CA ILE A 56 -24.23 -5.36 7.55
C ILE A 56 -23.65 -4.86 6.25
N THR A 57 -23.89 -3.59 5.95
CA THR A 57 -23.31 -2.88 4.81
C THR A 57 -22.63 -1.60 5.28
N THR A 58 -21.70 -1.09 4.49
CA THR A 58 -20.99 0.15 4.78
C THR A 58 -20.66 0.88 3.49
N ASN A 59 -20.46 2.20 3.57
CA ASN A 59 -19.96 3.01 2.46
C ASN A 59 -18.44 3.12 2.41
N VAL A 60 -17.72 2.29 3.20
CA VAL A 60 -16.26 2.18 3.05
C VAL A 60 -15.93 1.71 1.63
N PRO A 61 -15.06 2.42 0.89
CA PRO A 61 -14.67 2.00 -0.45
C PRO A 61 -14.00 0.61 -0.43
N THR A 62 -14.05 -0.09 -1.56
CA THR A 62 -13.36 -1.39 -1.71
C THR A 62 -11.84 -1.28 -1.56
N SER A 63 -11.26 -0.08 -1.76
CA SER A 63 -9.85 0.22 -1.49
C SER A 63 -9.51 0.29 0.00
N GLY A 64 -10.50 0.33 0.89
CA GLY A 64 -10.30 0.33 2.33
C GLY A 64 -10.68 1.63 3.04
N TYR A 65 -10.73 1.58 4.37
CA TYR A 65 -11.01 2.75 5.20
C TYR A 65 -9.74 3.60 5.39
N VAL A 66 -9.94 4.92 5.46
CA VAL A 66 -8.88 5.89 5.74
C VAL A 66 -8.99 6.31 7.21
N ALA A 67 -7.86 6.33 7.92
CA ALA A 67 -7.79 6.75 9.31
C ALA A 67 -8.40 8.14 9.54
N GLY A 68 -9.22 8.28 10.57
CA GLY A 68 -9.89 9.52 10.92
C GLY A 68 -11.10 9.89 10.05
N GLN A 69 -11.39 9.16 8.96
CA GLN A 69 -12.57 9.38 8.13
C GLN A 69 -13.82 8.77 8.75
N THR A 70 -14.96 9.37 8.44
CA THR A 70 -16.27 8.91 8.90
C THR A 70 -16.97 8.09 7.81
N TYR A 71 -17.49 6.95 8.21
CA TYR A 71 -18.21 6.03 7.33
C TYR A 71 -19.55 5.65 7.95
N THR A 72 -20.56 5.47 7.12
CA THR A 72 -21.86 5.00 7.57
C THR A 72 -21.93 3.48 7.54
N ILE A 73 -22.33 2.88 8.66
CA ILE A 73 -22.60 1.46 8.79
C ILE A 73 -24.13 1.29 8.87
N THR A 74 -24.69 0.37 8.08
CA THR A 74 -26.10 0.05 8.09
C THR A 74 -26.29 -1.42 8.44
N ALA A 75 -27.10 -1.69 9.46
CA ALA A 75 -27.50 -3.02 9.88
C ALA A 75 -28.96 -3.25 9.48
N THR A 76 -29.23 -4.27 8.66
CA THR A 76 -30.58 -4.57 8.15
C THR A 76 -30.94 -6.01 8.48
N GLY A 77 -31.95 -6.20 9.34
CA GLY A 77 -32.50 -7.52 9.67
C GLY A 77 -33.73 -7.84 8.84
N THR A 78 -33.86 -9.09 8.39
CA THR A 78 -35.05 -9.56 7.65
C THR A 78 -35.52 -10.91 8.20
N HIS A 79 -36.78 -11.00 8.59
CA HIS A 79 -37.43 -12.24 9.06
C HIS A 79 -38.93 -12.23 8.75
N GLN A 80 -39.42 -13.29 8.11
CA GLN A 80 -40.83 -13.38 7.76
C GLN A 80 -41.71 -13.46 9.01
N GLY A 81 -42.74 -12.62 9.09
CA GLY A 81 -43.66 -12.60 10.21
C GLY A 81 -43.13 -11.94 11.48
N VAL A 82 -41.98 -11.25 11.41
CA VAL A 82 -41.43 -10.50 12.55
C VAL A 82 -42.41 -9.41 13.02
N VAL A 83 -42.58 -9.31 14.33
CA VAL A 83 -43.43 -8.27 14.95
C VAL A 83 -42.62 -7.11 15.44
N ARG A 84 -41.43 -7.38 15.96
CA ARG A 84 -40.47 -6.37 16.43
C ARG A 84 -39.03 -6.83 16.11
N PHE A 85 -38.19 -5.89 15.75
CA PHE A 85 -36.79 -6.16 15.52
C PHE A 85 -35.90 -5.38 16.49
N GLY A 86 -35.01 -6.07 17.22
CA GLY A 86 -33.95 -5.44 17.99
C GLY A 86 -32.59 -5.77 17.41
N PHE A 87 -31.59 -4.97 17.73
CA PHE A 87 -30.19 -5.23 17.32
C PHE A 87 -29.19 -4.63 18.31
N GLU A 88 -27.96 -5.12 18.24
CA GLU A 88 -26.75 -4.47 18.76
C GLU A 88 -25.63 -4.62 17.75
N LEU A 89 -24.90 -3.55 17.50
CA LEU A 89 -23.79 -3.47 16.55
C LEU A 89 -22.55 -2.90 17.23
N THR A 90 -21.37 -3.46 16.92
CA THR A 90 -20.07 -2.97 17.37
C THR A 90 -19.01 -3.11 16.28
N VAL A 91 -17.88 -2.42 16.47
CA VAL A 91 -16.71 -2.42 15.58
C VAL A 91 -15.49 -2.77 16.36
N GLU A 92 -14.70 -3.77 15.87
CA GLU A 92 -13.55 -4.34 16.58
C GLU A 92 -12.34 -4.52 15.67
N ASP A 93 -11.16 -4.49 16.28
CA ASP A 93 -9.93 -4.98 15.65
C ASP A 93 -9.85 -6.52 15.68
N SER A 94 -8.76 -7.06 15.15
CA SER A 94 -8.52 -8.52 15.11
C SER A 94 -8.31 -9.14 16.48
N GLN A 95 -8.06 -8.35 17.53
CA GLN A 95 -7.91 -8.79 18.92
C GLN A 95 -9.23 -8.70 19.72
N GLY A 96 -10.29 -8.20 19.12
CA GLY A 96 -11.58 -8.00 19.77
C GLY A 96 -11.67 -6.69 20.57
N ASN A 97 -10.72 -5.77 20.41
CA ASN A 97 -10.83 -4.44 21.01
C ASN A 97 -11.80 -3.58 20.22
N LYS A 98 -12.66 -2.85 20.92
CA LYS A 98 -13.57 -1.89 20.29
C LYS A 98 -12.78 -0.70 19.75
N VAL A 99 -12.88 -0.41 18.45
CA VAL A 99 -12.05 0.59 17.78
C VAL A 99 -12.88 1.64 17.04
N GLY A 100 -12.30 2.84 16.92
CA GLY A 100 -12.97 4.00 16.36
C GLY A 100 -14.07 4.55 17.29
N THR A 101 -14.88 5.44 16.74
CA THR A 101 -15.97 6.12 17.48
C THR A 101 -17.27 5.97 16.72
N LEU A 102 -18.25 5.35 17.39
CA LEU A 102 -19.60 5.25 16.87
C LEU A 102 -20.40 6.53 17.18
N GLN A 103 -21.14 7.01 16.22
CA GLN A 103 -21.99 8.21 16.32
C GLN A 103 -23.42 7.87 15.87
N ILE A 104 -24.39 8.33 16.63
CA ILE A 104 -25.80 8.12 16.32
C ILE A 104 -26.25 9.11 15.25
N THR A 105 -26.86 8.59 14.19
CA THR A 105 -27.44 9.38 13.09
C THR A 105 -28.95 9.60 13.26
N ASP A 106 -29.63 8.69 13.97
CA ASP A 106 -31.08 8.80 14.30
C ASP A 106 -31.29 8.49 15.81
N PRO A 107 -31.25 9.51 16.68
CA PRO A 107 -31.43 9.33 18.11
C PRO A 107 -32.84 8.91 18.54
N THR A 108 -33.82 9.00 17.64
CA THR A 108 -35.18 8.51 17.92
C THR A 108 -35.21 6.98 17.84
N ARG A 109 -34.45 6.37 16.96
CA ARG A 109 -34.45 4.93 16.69
C ARG A 109 -33.26 4.17 17.25
N THR A 110 -32.15 4.87 17.51
CA THR A 110 -30.88 4.25 17.97
C THR A 110 -30.28 5.00 19.14
N LYS A 111 -29.44 4.32 19.90
CA LYS A 111 -28.66 4.89 21.00
C LYS A 111 -27.33 4.12 21.17
N LEU A 112 -26.38 4.77 21.82
CA LEU A 112 -25.13 4.14 22.24
C LEU A 112 -25.31 3.34 23.53
N VAL A 113 -24.63 2.22 23.63
CA VAL A 113 -24.54 1.35 24.81
C VAL A 113 -23.11 0.85 25.01
N ASN A 114 -22.87 0.04 26.04
CA ASN A 114 -21.55 -0.56 26.32
C ASN A 114 -20.43 0.50 26.39
N GLY A 115 -20.63 1.57 27.16
CA GLY A 115 -19.68 2.67 27.27
C GLY A 115 -19.44 3.40 25.96
N ASN A 116 -20.47 3.58 25.14
CA ASN A 116 -20.45 4.17 23.80
C ASN A 116 -19.66 3.34 22.74
N LYS A 117 -19.49 2.06 23.01
CA LYS A 117 -18.76 1.14 22.12
C LYS A 117 -19.65 0.25 21.25
N ALA A 118 -20.96 0.39 21.42
CA ALA A 118 -21.96 -0.31 20.61
C ALA A 118 -23.19 0.58 20.35
N VAL A 119 -23.89 0.28 19.26
CA VAL A 119 -25.16 0.91 18.89
C VAL A 119 -26.26 -0.12 19.05
N THR A 120 -27.38 0.30 19.64
CA THR A 120 -28.60 -0.51 19.71
C THR A 120 -29.83 0.33 19.40
N HIS A 121 -30.96 -0.33 19.24
CA HIS A 121 -32.25 0.31 19.04
C HIS A 121 -32.75 1.03 20.31
N THR A 122 -33.64 2.00 20.13
CA THR A 122 -34.56 2.52 21.15
C THR A 122 -35.90 1.81 21.06
N ALA A 123 -36.85 2.12 21.97
CA ALA A 123 -38.22 1.64 21.87
C ALA A 123 -38.92 2.03 20.54
N ASN A 124 -38.54 3.16 19.94
CA ASN A 124 -39.08 3.61 18.66
C ASN A 124 -38.40 2.96 17.45
N GLY A 125 -37.21 2.34 17.66
CA GLY A 125 -36.43 1.72 16.59
C GLY A 125 -36.78 0.26 16.31
N ILE A 126 -37.75 -0.34 16.99
CA ILE A 126 -38.04 -1.79 16.91
C ILE A 126 -39.10 -2.16 15.87
N ASN A 127 -39.79 -1.19 15.31
CA ASN A 127 -40.92 -1.47 14.41
C ASN A 127 -40.43 -1.78 12.99
N PRO A 128 -40.66 -3.00 12.47
CA PRO A 128 -40.26 -3.35 11.09
C PRO A 128 -41.21 -2.71 10.07
N SER A 129 -40.68 -2.51 8.86
CA SER A 129 -41.48 -2.26 7.67
C SER A 129 -41.61 -3.56 6.90
N GLY A 130 -42.78 -4.14 6.88
CA GLY A 130 -42.99 -5.51 6.38
C GLY A 130 -42.18 -6.52 7.21
N ASN A 131 -41.28 -7.27 6.56
CA ASN A 131 -40.46 -8.29 7.20
C ASN A 131 -39.05 -7.81 7.54
N SER A 132 -38.77 -6.51 7.46
CA SER A 132 -37.40 -5.97 7.59
C SER A 132 -37.33 -4.74 8.48
N ASN A 133 -36.20 -4.55 9.15
CA ASN A 133 -35.89 -3.30 9.85
C ASN A 133 -34.40 -2.96 9.61
N SER A 134 -34.09 -1.66 9.53
CA SER A 134 -32.76 -1.16 9.23
C SER A 134 -32.41 0.01 10.16
N TRP A 135 -31.16 0.04 10.58
CA TRP A 135 -30.57 1.09 11.42
C TRP A 135 -29.21 1.47 10.87
N SER A 136 -28.90 2.76 10.95
CA SER A 136 -27.57 3.27 10.56
C SER A 136 -26.92 3.98 11.73
N ALA A 137 -25.61 3.96 11.73
CA ALA A 137 -24.76 4.76 12.59
C ALA A 137 -23.50 5.15 11.83
N ASP A 138 -22.91 6.29 12.16
CA ASP A 138 -21.62 6.65 11.63
C ASP A 138 -20.52 6.08 12.52
N TRP A 139 -19.45 5.69 11.88
CA TRP A 139 -18.22 5.21 12.51
C TRP A 139 -17.05 6.05 12.05
N VAL A 140 -16.41 6.73 12.98
CA VAL A 140 -15.15 7.44 12.73
C VAL A 140 -14.01 6.45 12.88
N ALA A 141 -13.29 6.18 11.81
CA ALA A 141 -12.16 5.26 11.81
C ALA A 141 -11.06 5.75 12.78
N PRO A 142 -10.36 4.86 13.49
CA PRO A 142 -9.29 5.23 14.40
C PRO A 142 -8.15 5.95 13.65
N THR A 143 -7.43 6.84 14.33
CA THR A 143 -6.34 7.64 13.73
C THR A 143 -5.07 6.83 13.46
N GLY A 144 -4.92 5.63 14.04
CA GLY A 144 -3.85 4.68 13.74
C GLY A 144 -4.32 3.57 12.81
N VAL A 145 -3.41 3.00 12.03
CA VAL A 145 -3.70 1.81 11.21
C VAL A 145 -3.88 0.61 12.13
N GLN A 146 -5.10 0.08 12.21
CA GLN A 146 -5.46 -1.04 13.08
C GLN A 146 -5.50 -2.39 12.34
N GLY A 147 -5.16 -2.43 11.05
CA GLY A 147 -5.33 -3.63 10.22
C GLY A 147 -6.80 -3.85 9.84
N ASN A 148 -7.17 -5.10 9.63
CA ASN A 148 -8.55 -5.44 9.30
C ASN A 148 -9.46 -5.20 10.49
N ILE A 149 -10.62 -4.61 10.23
CA ILE A 149 -11.66 -4.27 11.19
C ILE A 149 -12.86 -5.15 10.93
N GLY A 150 -13.39 -5.77 11.98
CA GLY A 150 -14.64 -6.51 11.96
C GLY A 150 -15.80 -5.64 12.45
N ILE A 151 -16.89 -5.64 11.71
CA ILE A 151 -18.17 -5.03 12.10
C ILE A 151 -19.11 -6.20 12.41
N TYR A 152 -19.65 -6.23 13.60
CA TYR A 152 -20.46 -7.34 14.10
C TYR A 152 -21.82 -6.82 14.57
N ALA A 153 -22.87 -7.58 14.29
CA ALA A 153 -24.19 -7.28 14.82
C ALA A 153 -24.96 -8.56 15.15
N ALA A 154 -25.68 -8.51 16.26
CA ALA A 154 -26.72 -9.50 16.56
C ALA A 154 -28.11 -8.86 16.47
N PHE A 155 -29.07 -9.65 16.06
CA PHE A 155 -30.44 -9.22 15.80
C PHE A 155 -31.41 -10.16 16.51
N ASN A 156 -32.49 -9.59 17.03
CA ASN A 156 -33.64 -10.32 17.58
C ASN A 156 -34.87 -10.06 16.73
N ALA A 157 -35.29 -11.05 15.97
CA ALA A 157 -36.60 -11.05 15.29
C ALA A 157 -37.64 -11.60 16.28
N ALA A 158 -38.33 -10.69 16.99
CA ALA A 158 -39.25 -11.04 18.04
C ALA A 158 -40.66 -11.31 17.50
N ASN A 159 -41.30 -12.34 18.05
CA ASN A 159 -42.67 -12.76 17.69
C ASN A 159 -43.79 -11.92 18.35
N GLY A 160 -43.42 -10.99 19.27
CA GLY A 160 -44.34 -10.09 19.92
C GLY A 160 -45.24 -10.68 21.02
N ASN A 161 -44.91 -11.91 21.51
CA ASN A 161 -45.70 -12.60 22.53
C ASN A 161 -45.51 -12.03 23.96
N GLY A 162 -44.67 -11.00 24.13
CA GLY A 162 -44.37 -10.40 25.43
C GLY A 162 -43.42 -11.22 26.30
N SER A 163 -42.85 -12.34 25.78
CA SER A 163 -41.89 -13.22 26.43
C SER A 163 -40.57 -13.23 25.63
N THR A 164 -39.53 -13.78 26.22
CA THR A 164 -38.25 -14.02 25.53
C THR A 164 -38.21 -15.36 24.77
N SER A 165 -39.35 -16.08 24.74
CA SER A 165 -39.47 -17.38 24.07
C SER A 165 -40.03 -17.26 22.67
N GLY A 166 -39.57 -18.09 21.75
CA GLY A 166 -40.04 -18.16 20.37
C GLY A 166 -39.53 -17.05 19.45
N ASP A 167 -38.60 -16.24 19.92
CA ASP A 167 -37.87 -15.27 19.10
C ASP A 167 -36.80 -15.97 18.27
N VAL A 168 -36.43 -15.37 17.14
CA VAL A 168 -35.38 -15.89 16.27
C VAL A 168 -34.18 -14.94 16.28
N ILE A 169 -33.04 -15.46 16.73
CA ILE A 169 -31.83 -14.67 16.86
C ILE A 169 -30.93 -14.88 15.63
N TYR A 170 -30.35 -13.79 15.17
CA TYR A 170 -29.37 -13.78 14.09
C TYR A 170 -28.09 -13.07 14.51
N LYS A 171 -26.97 -13.44 13.87
CA LYS A 171 -25.71 -12.71 13.92
C LYS A 171 -25.18 -12.53 12.52
N SER A 172 -24.56 -11.38 12.28
CA SER A 172 -23.91 -11.05 11.01
C SER A 172 -22.58 -10.38 11.28
N SER A 173 -21.65 -10.52 10.36
CA SER A 173 -20.38 -9.79 10.40
C SER A 173 -19.95 -9.44 9.00
N THR A 174 -19.18 -8.36 8.89
CA THR A 174 -18.43 -7.97 7.70
C THR A 174 -17.07 -7.45 8.10
N PHE A 175 -16.10 -7.48 7.17
CA PHE A 175 -14.73 -7.06 7.43
C PHE A 175 -14.32 -6.01 6.42
N ILE A 176 -13.60 -4.99 6.89
CA ILE A 176 -13.05 -3.91 6.09
C ILE A 176 -11.55 -3.82 6.33
N ALA A 177 -10.80 -3.65 5.25
CA ALA A 177 -9.35 -3.45 5.30
C ALA A 177 -9.00 -1.97 5.41
N PRO A 178 -7.83 -1.61 5.95
CA PRO A 178 -7.33 -0.24 5.86
C PRO A 178 -6.97 0.10 4.41
N TYR A 179 -7.14 1.36 4.03
CA TYR A 179 -6.59 1.87 2.78
C TYR A 179 -5.07 1.87 2.85
N ILE A 180 -4.45 1.16 1.94
CA ILE A 180 -3.01 1.17 1.74
C ILE A 180 -2.72 1.98 0.49
N PRO A 181 -2.09 3.17 0.61
CA PRO A 181 -1.71 3.94 -0.56
C PRO A 181 -0.79 3.12 -1.47
N PRO A 182 -0.94 3.22 -2.78
CA PRO A 182 0.04 2.65 -3.69
C PRO A 182 1.45 3.19 -3.39
N PRO A 183 2.51 2.39 -3.58
CA PRO A 183 3.87 2.84 -3.35
C PRO A 183 4.21 4.05 -4.22
N PRO A 184 5.15 4.90 -3.78
CA PRO A 184 5.66 5.97 -4.62
C PRO A 184 6.32 5.40 -5.88
N ALA A 185 6.08 6.05 -7.02
CA ALA A 185 6.64 5.66 -8.31
C ALA A 185 6.92 6.89 -9.17
N LEU A 186 7.93 6.81 -10.04
CA LEU A 186 8.12 7.77 -11.12
C LEU A 186 7.14 7.44 -12.26
N VAL A 187 6.57 8.46 -12.89
CA VAL A 187 5.55 8.32 -13.94
C VAL A 187 6.09 8.76 -15.30
N SER A 188 6.79 9.89 -15.35
CA SER A 188 7.29 10.45 -16.62
C SER A 188 8.46 11.39 -16.42
N ILE A 189 9.22 11.55 -17.51
CA ILE A 189 10.23 12.58 -17.72
C ILE A 189 9.92 13.28 -19.04
N VAL A 190 9.88 14.60 -19.07
CA VAL A 190 9.56 15.40 -20.28
C VAL A 190 10.50 16.60 -20.36
N PRO A 191 11.22 16.80 -21.48
CA PRO A 191 11.37 15.89 -22.62
C PRO A 191 11.97 14.55 -22.22
N SER A 192 11.64 13.49 -22.99
CA SER A 192 12.12 12.12 -22.76
C SER A 192 13.29 11.73 -23.68
N GLU A 193 13.88 12.70 -24.36
CA GLU A 193 15.03 12.47 -25.23
C GLU A 193 15.89 13.73 -25.33
N ALA A 194 17.15 13.55 -25.67
CA ALA A 194 18.08 14.59 -26.02
C ALA A 194 19.20 14.05 -26.92
N ASN A 195 19.87 14.96 -27.61
CA ASN A 195 21.06 14.60 -28.39
C ASN A 195 22.30 14.60 -27.50
N GLN A 196 23.32 13.86 -27.91
CA GLN A 196 24.66 13.99 -27.35
C GLN A 196 25.13 15.45 -27.36
N GLY A 197 25.77 15.93 -26.28
CA GLY A 197 26.24 17.31 -26.14
C GLY A 197 25.15 18.35 -25.84
N GLU A 198 23.89 17.95 -25.73
CA GLU A 198 22.78 18.84 -25.45
C GLU A 198 22.62 19.12 -23.96
N SER A 199 22.20 20.34 -23.63
CA SER A 199 21.81 20.71 -22.26
C SER A 199 20.32 21.03 -22.27
N LEU A 200 19.56 20.36 -21.39
CA LEU A 200 18.11 20.51 -21.33
C LEU A 200 17.59 20.50 -19.90
N GLN A 201 16.48 21.21 -19.69
CA GLN A 201 15.68 21.09 -18.49
C GLN A 201 14.57 20.09 -18.74
N VAL A 202 14.39 19.16 -17.80
CA VAL A 202 13.31 18.19 -17.83
C VAL A 202 12.35 18.42 -16.67
N THR A 203 11.09 18.06 -16.88
CA THR A 203 10.08 17.92 -15.82
C THR A 203 9.86 16.45 -15.53
N ILE A 204 10.00 16.08 -14.28
CA ILE A 204 9.83 14.70 -13.78
C ILE A 204 8.55 14.67 -12.96
N THR A 205 7.66 13.73 -13.28
CA THR A 205 6.41 13.53 -12.54
C THR A 205 6.44 12.20 -11.81
N GLY A 206 6.06 12.22 -10.54
CA GLY A 206 5.85 11.05 -9.71
C GLY A 206 4.39 10.87 -9.34
N SER A 207 4.05 9.68 -8.86
CA SER A 207 2.77 9.33 -8.27
C SER A 207 3.00 8.83 -6.84
N ASN A 208 2.22 9.31 -5.90
CA ASN A 208 2.35 9.03 -4.46
C ASN A 208 3.75 9.34 -3.89
N THR A 209 4.53 10.16 -4.58
CA THR A 209 5.83 10.64 -4.12
C THR A 209 5.64 11.78 -3.10
N ASN A 210 6.70 12.06 -2.36
CA ASN A 210 6.76 13.22 -1.49
C ASN A 210 8.13 13.89 -1.67
N PHE A 211 8.33 14.45 -2.88
CA PHE A 211 9.58 15.14 -3.19
C PHE A 211 9.76 16.35 -2.27
N THR A 212 10.88 16.38 -1.55
CA THR A 212 11.26 17.45 -0.63
C THR A 212 12.77 17.63 -0.62
N GLY A 213 13.26 18.77 -0.17
CA GLY A 213 14.70 19.01 -0.02
C GLY A 213 15.43 19.08 -1.36
N SER A 214 16.48 18.30 -1.51
CA SER A 214 17.32 18.25 -2.71
C SER A 214 17.48 16.78 -3.16
N PRO A 215 16.50 16.22 -3.86
CA PRO A 215 16.59 14.84 -4.35
C PRO A 215 17.78 14.66 -5.28
N GLU A 216 18.42 13.49 -5.21
CA GLU A 216 19.43 13.09 -6.18
C GLU A 216 18.74 12.60 -7.45
N VAL A 217 19.09 13.22 -8.59
CA VAL A 217 18.48 12.90 -9.89
C VAL A 217 19.58 12.52 -10.88
N SER A 218 19.44 11.38 -11.52
CA SER A 218 20.39 10.90 -12.52
C SER A 218 19.73 10.12 -13.64
N LEU A 219 20.38 10.13 -14.80
CA LEU A 219 20.11 9.18 -15.88
C LEU A 219 21.22 8.11 -15.83
N VAL A 220 20.82 6.85 -15.89
CA VAL A 220 21.74 5.71 -15.90
C VAL A 220 21.49 4.90 -17.17
N ASN A 221 22.55 4.59 -17.91
CA ASN A 221 22.40 3.84 -19.14
C ASN A 221 21.84 2.43 -18.86
N SER A 222 20.69 2.10 -19.47
CA SER A 222 19.98 0.84 -19.20
C SER A 222 20.79 -0.41 -19.57
N GLN A 223 21.79 -0.29 -20.47
CA GLN A 223 22.65 -1.39 -20.90
C GLN A 223 24.05 -1.33 -20.30
N LEU A 224 24.49 -0.15 -19.85
CA LEU A 224 25.80 0.11 -19.27
C LEU A 224 25.65 0.80 -17.90
N PRO A 225 25.25 0.08 -16.84
CA PRO A 225 24.85 0.68 -15.55
C PRO A 225 25.97 1.46 -14.81
N LEU A 226 27.20 1.40 -15.29
CA LEU A 226 28.31 2.24 -14.79
C LEU A 226 28.36 3.61 -15.47
N GLU A 227 27.58 3.83 -16.54
CA GLU A 227 27.47 5.11 -17.21
C GLU A 227 26.27 5.86 -16.66
N SER A 228 26.52 6.99 -16.01
CA SER A 228 25.49 7.82 -15.42
C SER A 228 25.70 9.31 -15.72
N ILE A 229 24.62 10.06 -15.81
CA ILE A 229 24.60 11.51 -15.99
C ILE A 229 23.79 12.10 -14.85
N ASN A 230 24.49 12.77 -13.92
CA ASN A 230 23.80 13.41 -12.79
C ASN A 230 23.21 14.75 -13.24
N ALA A 231 22.05 15.10 -12.69
CA ALA A 231 21.49 16.41 -12.88
C ALA A 231 22.39 17.50 -12.27
N SER A 232 22.60 18.60 -12.98
CA SER A 232 23.40 19.74 -12.51
C SER A 232 22.61 20.73 -11.67
N GLY A 233 21.26 20.61 -11.63
CA GLY A 233 20.35 21.40 -10.80
C GLY A 233 19.02 20.70 -10.70
N VAL A 234 18.46 20.65 -9.47
CA VAL A 234 17.17 20.05 -9.19
C VAL A 234 16.33 21.04 -8.40
N THR A 235 15.08 21.23 -8.81
CA THR A 235 14.11 22.08 -8.13
C THR A 235 12.83 21.31 -7.87
N VAL A 236 12.40 21.25 -6.61
CA VAL A 236 11.10 20.68 -6.22
C VAL A 236 10.01 21.69 -6.52
N ILE A 237 9.09 21.35 -7.41
CA ILE A 237 7.93 22.20 -7.77
C ILE A 237 6.73 21.83 -6.89
N SER A 238 6.53 20.55 -6.62
CA SER A 238 5.51 20.03 -5.71
C SER A 238 5.95 18.67 -5.15
N SER A 239 5.15 18.09 -4.27
CA SER A 239 5.40 16.74 -3.76
C SER A 239 5.46 15.64 -4.86
N THR A 240 4.96 15.93 -6.06
CA THR A 240 4.93 14.98 -7.18
C THR A 240 5.62 15.47 -8.44
N VAL A 241 6.21 16.67 -8.44
CA VAL A 241 6.83 17.26 -9.64
C VAL A 241 8.18 17.85 -9.30
N LEU A 242 9.19 17.47 -10.07
CA LEU A 242 10.55 18.02 -10.06
C LEU A 242 10.87 18.66 -11.39
N GLN A 243 11.76 19.65 -11.37
CA GLN A 243 12.53 20.08 -12.55
C GLN A 243 14.00 19.75 -12.32
N ALA A 244 14.65 19.21 -13.34
CA ALA A 244 16.07 18.86 -13.31
C ALA A 244 16.78 19.34 -14.57
N GLN A 245 18.02 19.81 -14.43
CA GLN A 245 18.86 20.22 -15.54
C GLN A 245 19.87 19.11 -15.83
N PHE A 246 19.87 18.60 -17.06
CA PHE A 246 20.86 17.65 -17.53
C PHE A 246 21.79 18.26 -18.57
N ASN A 247 23.06 17.90 -18.51
CA ASN A 247 24.06 18.19 -19.53
C ASN A 247 24.50 16.84 -20.11
N ILE A 248 23.99 16.47 -21.25
CA ILE A 248 24.30 15.20 -21.90
C ILE A 248 25.73 15.27 -22.46
N PRO A 249 26.65 14.40 -22.02
CA PRO A 249 28.01 14.41 -22.59
C PRO A 249 27.99 14.17 -24.10
N ALA A 250 28.93 14.79 -24.81
CA ALA A 250 29.07 14.59 -26.26
C ALA A 250 29.41 13.14 -26.64
N LEU A 251 29.90 12.36 -25.68
CA LEU A 251 30.27 10.94 -25.85
C LEU A 251 29.37 10.01 -25.02
N ALA A 252 28.22 10.48 -24.53
CA ALA A 252 27.25 9.63 -23.87
C ALA A 252 26.81 8.51 -24.82
N SER A 253 26.69 7.28 -24.34
CA SER A 253 26.24 6.16 -25.17
C SER A 253 24.84 6.40 -25.67
N PRO A 254 24.59 6.34 -27.00
CA PRO A 254 23.23 6.44 -27.52
C PRO A 254 22.38 5.26 -27.09
N GLY A 255 21.07 5.50 -26.93
CA GLY A 255 20.11 4.46 -26.58
C GLY A 255 19.26 4.83 -25.37
N LEU A 256 18.72 3.82 -24.71
CA LEU A 256 17.79 3.96 -23.60
C LEU A 256 18.51 4.12 -22.26
N TRP A 257 17.98 5.02 -21.46
CA TRP A 257 18.47 5.35 -20.14
C TRP A 257 17.34 5.30 -19.12
N ASP A 258 17.65 4.84 -17.91
CA ASP A 258 16.76 4.81 -16.77
C ASP A 258 16.85 6.13 -16.01
N LEU A 259 15.72 6.71 -15.67
CA LEU A 259 15.67 7.85 -14.76
C LEU A 259 15.69 7.35 -13.33
N TRP A 260 16.59 7.87 -12.51
CA TRP A 260 16.64 7.66 -11.07
C TRP A 260 16.36 8.97 -10.34
N VAL A 261 15.51 8.89 -9.31
CA VAL A 261 15.28 9.96 -8.33
C VAL A 261 15.35 9.32 -6.95
N ASP A 262 16.42 9.60 -6.20
CA ASP A 262 16.76 8.90 -4.96
C ASP A 262 16.76 7.37 -5.16
N ASN A 263 15.83 6.67 -4.54
CA ASN A 263 15.66 5.21 -4.67
C ASN A 263 14.55 4.78 -5.64
N LEU A 264 13.94 5.73 -6.34
CA LEU A 264 12.91 5.45 -7.36
C LEU A 264 13.54 5.37 -8.74
N VAL A 265 13.04 4.43 -9.55
CA VAL A 265 13.51 4.25 -10.93
C VAL A 265 12.34 4.23 -11.91
N LEU A 266 12.54 4.88 -13.07
CA LEU A 266 11.69 4.74 -14.25
C LEU A 266 12.58 4.22 -15.38
N THR A 267 12.43 2.93 -15.68
CA THR A 267 13.28 2.22 -16.62
C THR A 267 13.02 2.65 -18.06
N GLU A 268 14.10 2.71 -18.86
CA GLU A 268 14.05 2.99 -20.30
C GLU A 268 13.23 4.25 -20.66
N SER A 269 13.25 5.25 -19.79
CA SER A 269 12.37 6.41 -19.86
C SER A 269 12.96 7.62 -20.57
N PHE A 270 14.26 7.55 -20.87
CA PHE A 270 14.95 8.62 -21.55
C PHE A 270 15.83 8.06 -22.70
N THR A 271 15.87 8.77 -23.82
CA THR A 271 16.67 8.38 -24.98
C THR A 271 17.79 9.40 -25.24
N VAL A 272 19.02 8.92 -25.31
CA VAL A 272 20.12 9.71 -25.84
C VAL A 272 20.28 9.41 -27.32
N ASN A 273 20.10 10.42 -28.15
CA ASN A 273 20.20 10.32 -29.59
C ASN A 273 21.63 10.59 -30.03
N LEU A 274 22.08 9.80 -31.01
CA LEU A 274 23.36 10.07 -31.68
C LEU A 274 23.25 11.36 -32.49
N ILE A 275 24.18 12.30 -32.32
CA ILE A 275 24.30 13.42 -33.24
C ILE A 275 24.84 12.90 -34.57
N SER A 276 24.01 12.85 -35.59
CA SER A 276 24.46 12.72 -36.98
C SER A 276 25.08 14.02 -37.44
N GLY A 277 26.22 14.41 -36.86
CA GLY A 277 27.01 15.53 -37.38
C GLY A 277 27.69 15.10 -38.67
N THR A 278 27.76 15.97 -39.65
CA THR A 278 28.61 15.86 -40.84
C THR A 278 30.00 15.37 -40.43
N ALA A 279 30.37 14.22 -41.00
CA ALA A 279 31.60 13.50 -40.67
C ALA A 279 32.81 14.46 -40.60
N ASP A 280 33.33 14.69 -39.41
CA ASP A 280 34.77 14.91 -39.29
C ASP A 280 35.51 13.68 -39.85
N PRO A 281 36.67 13.84 -40.50
CA PRO A 281 37.31 12.76 -41.25
C PRO A 281 37.49 11.53 -40.33
N ILE A 282 36.95 10.41 -40.79
CA ILE A 282 36.94 9.08 -40.21
C ILE A 282 38.15 8.86 -39.32
N THR A 283 38.02 9.12 -38.02
CA THR A 283 38.90 8.53 -37.03
C THR A 283 38.55 7.05 -37.03
N ALA A 284 39.41 6.23 -37.54
CA ALA A 284 39.20 4.81 -37.76
C ALA A 284 38.66 4.18 -36.46
N VAL A 285 37.44 3.61 -36.53
CA VAL A 285 36.74 3.02 -35.40
C VAL A 285 37.62 1.96 -34.77
N THR A 286 37.88 2.07 -33.47
CA THR A 286 38.65 1.08 -32.73
C THR A 286 37.90 -0.24 -32.68
N LYS A 287 38.57 -1.34 -33.11
CA LYS A 287 37.97 -2.68 -33.13
C LYS A 287 38.68 -3.54 -32.07
N VAL A 288 37.90 -4.21 -31.24
CA VAL A 288 38.41 -5.19 -30.26
C VAL A 288 37.87 -6.57 -30.62
N TYR A 289 38.75 -7.49 -30.96
CA TYR A 289 38.37 -8.84 -31.36
C TYR A 289 39.44 -9.88 -31.07
N PRO A 290 39.10 -11.20 -30.97
CA PRO A 290 37.74 -11.71 -30.96
C PRO A 290 36.99 -11.32 -29.67
N ASN A 291 35.67 -11.29 -29.70
CA ASN A 291 34.87 -11.13 -28.53
C ASN A 291 33.59 -12.01 -28.69
N PRO A 292 33.44 -13.10 -27.96
CA PRO A 292 34.29 -13.56 -26.83
C PRO A 292 35.69 -13.99 -27.23
N ALA A 293 36.67 -13.83 -26.29
CA ALA A 293 38.08 -14.18 -26.42
C ALA A 293 38.47 -15.30 -25.45
N THR A 294 39.63 -15.94 -25.72
CA THR A 294 40.18 -17.02 -24.87
C THR A 294 41.54 -16.68 -24.31
N ASP A 295 42.54 -16.38 -25.17
CA ASP A 295 43.96 -16.22 -24.82
C ASP A 295 44.53 -14.87 -25.21
N ARG A 296 44.00 -14.22 -26.23
CA ARG A 296 44.47 -12.91 -26.70
C ARG A 296 43.34 -12.14 -27.39
N ILE A 297 43.50 -10.81 -27.39
CA ILE A 297 42.66 -9.89 -28.17
C ILE A 297 43.57 -9.02 -29.06
N PHE A 298 42.98 -8.57 -30.16
CA PHE A 298 43.55 -7.58 -31.05
C PHE A 298 42.71 -6.30 -30.96
N ILE A 299 43.43 -5.18 -30.88
CA ILE A 299 42.80 -3.86 -30.87
C ILE A 299 43.39 -3.08 -32.05
N GLU A 300 42.54 -2.67 -32.98
CA GLU A 300 42.94 -1.93 -34.19
C GLU A 300 42.65 -0.43 -34.02
N ASN A 301 43.41 0.39 -34.75
CA ASN A 301 43.37 1.86 -34.79
C ASN A 301 43.70 2.50 -33.44
N VAL A 302 44.75 1.98 -32.76
CA VAL A 302 45.11 2.40 -31.40
C VAL A 302 46.49 3.01 -31.23
N LYS A 303 47.27 3.18 -32.31
CA LYS A 303 48.61 3.75 -32.20
C LYS A 303 48.61 5.10 -31.46
N GLY A 304 49.42 5.19 -30.41
CA GLY A 304 49.55 6.35 -29.55
C GLY A 304 48.42 6.55 -28.54
N LYS A 305 47.47 5.60 -28.49
CA LYS A 305 46.39 5.63 -27.49
C LYS A 305 46.77 4.79 -26.27
N GLU A 306 46.29 5.21 -25.09
CA GLU A 306 46.43 4.44 -23.87
C GLU A 306 45.29 3.42 -23.79
N ILE A 307 45.65 2.15 -23.56
CA ILE A 307 44.71 1.04 -23.39
C ILE A 307 44.75 0.61 -21.93
N ARG A 308 43.57 0.57 -21.29
CA ARG A 308 43.40 0.05 -19.93
C ARG A 308 42.34 -1.03 -19.92
N MET A 309 42.52 -2.04 -19.07
CA MET A 309 41.54 -3.10 -18.90
C MET A 309 41.08 -3.18 -17.44
N PHE A 310 39.77 -3.27 -17.23
CA PHE A 310 39.18 -3.33 -15.91
C PHE A 310 38.31 -4.58 -15.77
N ASN A 311 38.24 -5.14 -14.57
CA ASN A 311 37.22 -6.14 -14.20
C ASN A 311 35.89 -5.45 -13.78
N LEU A 312 34.89 -6.26 -13.48
CA LEU A 312 33.57 -5.78 -13.00
C LEU A 312 33.61 -4.97 -11.69
N ALA A 313 34.67 -5.18 -10.88
CA ALA A 313 34.86 -4.41 -9.64
C ALA A 313 35.59 -3.07 -9.88
N GLY A 314 35.84 -2.70 -11.15
CA GLY A 314 36.56 -1.47 -11.51
C GLY A 314 38.05 -1.50 -11.25
N GLN A 315 38.62 -2.65 -10.93
CA GLN A 315 40.07 -2.78 -10.73
C GLN A 315 40.79 -2.74 -12.08
N ASN A 316 41.81 -1.88 -12.20
CA ASN A 316 42.67 -1.80 -13.37
C ASN A 316 43.65 -3.00 -13.40
N LEU A 317 43.54 -3.85 -14.42
CA LEU A 317 44.31 -5.07 -14.58
C LEU A 317 45.47 -4.91 -15.58
N LEU A 318 45.34 -3.95 -16.48
CA LEU A 318 46.36 -3.66 -17.52
C LEU A 318 46.28 -2.19 -17.88
N SER A 319 47.45 -1.57 -18.07
CA SER A 319 47.57 -0.23 -18.62
C SER A 319 48.81 -0.20 -19.51
N GLU A 320 48.64 0.06 -20.82
CA GLU A 320 49.73 0.17 -21.77
C GLU A 320 49.48 1.24 -22.82
N LEU A 321 50.51 1.81 -23.37
CA LEU A 321 50.46 2.73 -24.51
C LEU A 321 50.65 1.94 -25.79
N ALA A 322 49.67 1.98 -26.69
CA ALA A 322 49.77 1.26 -27.96
C ALA A 322 50.87 1.82 -28.87
N SER A 323 51.82 0.98 -29.24
CA SER A 323 52.93 1.34 -30.07
C SER A 323 52.68 1.19 -31.57
N SER A 324 51.62 0.47 -31.97
CA SER A 324 51.27 0.14 -33.34
C SER A 324 49.75 0.35 -33.60
N GLU A 325 49.38 0.43 -34.89
CA GLU A 325 47.96 0.54 -35.30
C GLU A 325 47.12 -0.67 -34.86
N LYS A 326 47.77 -1.83 -34.73
CA LYS A 326 47.16 -3.05 -34.22
C LYS A 326 47.97 -3.54 -33.02
N GLN A 327 47.35 -3.44 -31.84
CA GLN A 327 47.91 -3.90 -30.59
C GLN A 327 47.39 -5.29 -30.25
N THR A 328 48.28 -6.19 -29.79
CA THR A 328 47.87 -7.52 -29.30
C THR A 328 48.02 -7.54 -27.79
N ILE A 329 46.97 -7.95 -27.09
CA ILE A 329 46.99 -8.07 -25.63
C ILE A 329 46.79 -9.54 -25.26
N ASP A 330 47.68 -10.07 -24.47
CA ASP A 330 47.60 -11.40 -23.88
C ASP A 330 46.63 -11.35 -22.67
N ILE A 331 45.62 -12.17 -22.72
CA ILE A 331 44.59 -12.29 -21.67
C ILE A 331 44.53 -13.71 -21.10
N SER A 332 45.49 -14.58 -21.42
CA SER A 332 45.50 -15.99 -21.01
C SER A 332 45.52 -16.18 -19.49
N ASN A 333 46.05 -15.20 -18.75
CA ASN A 333 46.11 -15.19 -17.28
C ASN A 333 44.86 -14.61 -16.62
N LEU A 334 43.86 -14.14 -17.37
CA LEU A 334 42.62 -13.58 -16.83
C LEU A 334 41.58 -14.66 -16.66
N GLN A 335 40.79 -14.57 -15.61
CA GLN A 335 39.70 -15.50 -15.37
C GLN A 335 38.54 -15.27 -16.36
N ARG A 336 37.78 -16.32 -16.60
CA ARG A 336 36.53 -16.21 -17.41
C ARG A 336 35.62 -15.18 -16.79
N GLY A 337 35.05 -14.30 -17.61
CA GLY A 337 34.20 -13.22 -17.11
C GLY A 337 34.02 -12.07 -18.10
N ILE A 338 33.41 -10.99 -17.57
CA ILE A 338 33.20 -9.74 -18.29
C ILE A 338 34.28 -8.74 -17.86
N TYR A 339 34.89 -8.07 -18.83
CA TYR A 339 35.92 -7.05 -18.68
C TYR A 339 35.57 -5.83 -19.52
N PHE A 340 36.15 -4.69 -19.19
CA PHE A 340 36.02 -3.45 -19.95
C PHE A 340 37.41 -3.02 -20.44
N VAL A 341 37.51 -2.78 -21.74
CA VAL A 341 38.69 -2.23 -22.36
C VAL A 341 38.44 -0.75 -22.62
N LYS A 342 39.15 0.11 -21.92
CA LYS A 342 39.19 1.56 -22.09
C LYS A 342 40.31 1.97 -23.01
N ILE A 343 40.00 2.80 -24.01
CA ILE A 343 41.01 3.28 -24.99
C ILE A 343 40.93 4.80 -24.97
N ASN A 344 42.04 5.43 -24.59
CA ASN A 344 42.14 6.86 -24.35
C ASN A 344 43.02 7.53 -25.44
N SER A 345 42.50 8.54 -26.12
CA SER A 345 43.20 9.27 -27.16
C SER A 345 43.43 10.75 -26.82
N GLY A 346 43.71 11.06 -25.56
CA GLY A 346 43.88 12.43 -25.07
C GLY A 346 42.58 13.16 -24.81
N ASN A 347 41.79 13.45 -25.81
CA ASN A 347 40.54 14.19 -25.68
C ASN A 347 39.27 13.30 -25.79
N SER A 348 39.43 11.99 -26.04
CA SER A 348 38.32 11.05 -26.14
C SER A 348 38.62 9.73 -25.46
N GLU A 349 37.66 9.18 -24.77
CA GLU A 349 37.71 7.87 -24.10
C GLU A 349 36.67 6.95 -24.77
N GLU A 350 37.08 5.76 -25.17
CA GLU A 350 36.25 4.72 -25.73
C GLU A 350 36.26 3.50 -24.84
N VAL A 351 35.08 2.95 -24.49
CA VAL A 351 34.96 1.75 -23.65
C VAL A 351 34.34 0.62 -24.47
N ARG A 352 34.95 -0.56 -24.41
CA ARG A 352 34.46 -1.77 -25.05
C ARG A 352 34.30 -2.89 -24.04
N LYS A 353 33.17 -3.57 -24.06
CA LYS A 353 32.92 -4.78 -23.30
C LYS A 353 33.67 -5.95 -23.93
N LEU A 354 34.40 -6.71 -23.14
CA LEU A 354 35.12 -7.92 -23.54
C LEU A 354 34.60 -9.11 -22.72
N ILE A 355 34.31 -10.20 -23.38
CA ILE A 355 33.92 -11.46 -22.74
C ILE A 355 35.06 -12.44 -22.88
N ILE A 356 35.58 -12.95 -21.78
CA ILE A 356 36.60 -14.01 -21.74
C ILE A 356 35.93 -15.33 -21.40
N LYS A 357 36.19 -16.37 -22.25
CA LYS A 357 35.64 -17.73 -22.11
C LYS A 357 36.62 -18.71 -21.52
#